data_781356f8c3581aa1e54f5bd7e6662a1d
#
_entry.id   781356f8c3581aa1e54f5bd7e6662a1d
#
_cell.length_a   1.000
_cell.length_b   1.000
_cell.length_c   1.000
_cell.angle_alpha   90.00
_cell.angle_beta   90.00
_cell.angle_gamma   90.00
#
_symmetry.space_group_name_H-M   'P 1'
#
loop_
_entity.id
_entity.type
_entity.pdbx_description
1 polymer ?
#
loop_
_entity_poly.entity_id
_entity_poly.type
_entity_poly.pdbx_seq_one_letter_code
_entity_poly.pdbx_strand_id
1 'polypeptide(L)'
;MTHTVHLQFEEIDNTVLQRLCGALDSNLEALGKALDIQISRRFEHFTFMGELAHAGRRALLSLAEAAEKGDLDDNAISLAAVEAKTVDEKHEEKHHDQQYYFRTKRGSIGGRTPRQNGYIRALLNHDVVFGLGPAGTGKTYLAVAAAVDAMEKHQIERIVLVRPAVEAGEKLGFLPGDLAQKVDPYLRPLYDALYDLMGFDRVTKLLEKGLIEIAPLAYMRGRTLNGAYVILDEAQNTTPEQMKMFLTRIGFGAKAVITGDISQIDLPRNIKSGLKDAKEKLRDVEGLYFHTFTSEDVVRHPLVQKIVEAYEAAEEDGQHG
;
A
#
# COMPACT_ATOMS: atom_id res chain seq x y z
N MET A 1 -20.60 -23.90 0.96
CA MET A 1 -20.29 -25.19 1.69
C MET A 1 -19.66 -24.82 3.02
N THR A 2 -20.13 -25.44 4.12
CA THR A 2 -19.55 -25.16 5.45
C THR A 2 -18.23 -25.91 5.58
N HIS A 3 -17.14 -25.19 5.69
CA HIS A 3 -15.81 -25.74 5.94
C HIS A 3 -15.54 -25.79 7.44
N THR A 4 -14.80 -26.80 7.89
CA THR A 4 -14.27 -26.85 9.25
C THR A 4 -12.75 -26.88 9.18
N VAL A 5 -12.11 -25.90 9.82
CA VAL A 5 -10.65 -25.73 9.80
C VAL A 5 -10.14 -25.75 11.25
N HIS A 6 -8.99 -26.36 11.47
CA HIS A 6 -8.35 -26.45 12.77
C HIS A 6 -7.01 -25.71 12.77
N LEU A 7 -6.68 -25.10 13.90
CA LEU A 7 -5.39 -24.49 14.19
C LEU A 7 -4.95 -24.91 15.59
N GLN A 8 -3.71 -25.30 15.72
CA GLN A 8 -3.06 -25.56 17.00
C GLN A 8 -1.77 -24.76 17.06
N PHE A 9 -1.55 -24.05 18.16
CA PHE A 9 -0.26 -23.46 18.47
C PHE A 9 0.56 -24.47 19.27
N GLU A 10 1.74 -24.83 18.78
CA GLU A 10 2.63 -25.80 19.46
C GLU A 10 3.29 -25.18 20.68
N GLU A 11 3.69 -23.90 20.58
CA GLU A 11 4.26 -23.13 21.69
C GLU A 11 3.70 -21.70 21.61
N ILE A 12 2.79 -21.34 22.49
CA ILE A 12 2.28 -19.97 22.65
C ILE A 12 2.35 -19.56 24.12
N ASP A 13 2.92 -18.41 24.41
CA ASP A 13 2.93 -17.87 25.76
C ASP A 13 1.52 -17.57 26.27
N ASN A 14 1.23 -17.93 27.53
CA ASN A 14 -0.09 -17.72 28.13
C ASN A 14 -0.53 -16.24 28.11
N THR A 15 0.40 -15.31 28.23
CA THR A 15 0.11 -13.88 28.16
C THR A 15 -0.30 -13.47 26.74
N VAL A 16 0.36 -14.01 25.72
CA VAL A 16 0.01 -13.82 24.31
C VAL A 16 -1.36 -14.46 24.02
N LEU A 17 -1.60 -15.67 24.48
CA LEU A 17 -2.88 -16.34 24.32
C LEU A 17 -4.03 -15.56 24.96
N GLN A 18 -3.83 -15.00 26.16
CA GLN A 18 -4.80 -14.17 26.84
C GLN A 18 -5.12 -12.89 26.07
N ARG A 19 -4.10 -12.19 25.54
CA ARG A 19 -4.27 -11.01 24.70
C ARG A 19 -4.98 -11.36 23.39
N LEU A 20 -4.61 -12.46 22.77
CA LEU A 20 -5.20 -12.95 21.52
C LEU A 20 -6.71 -13.20 21.66
N CYS A 21 -7.09 -13.93 22.71
CA CYS A 21 -8.49 -14.30 22.93
C CYS A 21 -9.35 -13.18 23.51
N GLY A 22 -8.72 -12.26 24.27
CA GLY A 22 -9.42 -11.23 25.02
C GLY A 22 -10.19 -11.77 26.24
N ALA A 23 -10.84 -10.91 26.99
CA ALA A 23 -11.62 -11.29 28.15
C ALA A 23 -12.83 -12.14 27.72
N LEU A 24 -12.93 -13.35 28.29
CA LEU A 24 -14.02 -14.31 27.96
C LEU A 24 -14.12 -14.60 26.45
N ASP A 25 -12.99 -14.66 25.75
CA ASP A 25 -12.90 -14.90 24.32
C ASP A 25 -13.54 -13.81 23.43
N SER A 26 -13.67 -12.59 23.96
CA SER A 26 -14.32 -11.45 23.27
C SER A 26 -13.73 -11.15 21.90
N ASN A 27 -12.40 -11.30 21.73
CA ASN A 27 -11.72 -11.06 20.45
C ASN A 27 -12.08 -12.15 19.42
N LEU A 28 -12.25 -13.40 19.87
CA LEU A 28 -12.70 -14.50 19.01
C LEU A 28 -14.17 -14.31 18.57
N GLU A 29 -15.02 -13.83 19.47
CA GLU A 29 -16.42 -13.50 19.12
C GLU A 29 -16.48 -12.34 18.12
N ALA A 30 -15.68 -11.29 18.32
CA ALA A 30 -15.61 -10.15 17.40
C ALA A 30 -15.12 -10.60 16.01
N LEU A 31 -14.07 -11.42 15.95
CA LEU A 31 -13.56 -11.99 14.71
C LEU A 31 -14.60 -12.89 14.03
N GLY A 32 -15.28 -13.74 14.79
CA GLY A 32 -16.35 -14.61 14.29
C GLY A 32 -17.49 -13.83 13.67
N LYS A 33 -17.95 -12.75 14.31
CA LYS A 33 -18.96 -11.83 13.78
C LYS A 33 -18.48 -11.11 12.51
N ALA A 34 -17.23 -10.65 12.47
CA ALA A 34 -16.67 -9.95 11.32
C ALA A 34 -16.57 -10.85 10.07
N LEU A 35 -16.35 -12.15 10.25
CA LEU A 35 -16.18 -13.13 9.17
C LEU A 35 -17.43 -13.99 8.91
N ASP A 36 -18.48 -13.83 9.70
CA ASP A 36 -19.69 -14.68 9.67
C ASP A 36 -19.36 -16.17 9.80
N ILE A 37 -18.53 -16.51 10.79
CA ILE A 37 -18.10 -17.88 11.11
C ILE A 37 -18.24 -18.14 12.61
N GLN A 38 -18.32 -19.41 12.99
CA GLN A 38 -18.18 -19.84 14.37
C GLN A 38 -16.73 -20.16 14.69
N ILE A 39 -16.21 -19.57 15.78
CA ILE A 39 -14.89 -19.88 16.30
C ILE A 39 -15.07 -20.46 17.71
N SER A 40 -14.50 -21.63 17.94
CA SER A 40 -14.44 -22.26 19.25
C SER A 40 -13.01 -22.64 19.58
N ARG A 41 -12.65 -22.60 20.87
CA ARG A 41 -11.32 -23.00 21.31
C ARG A 41 -11.36 -23.99 22.48
N ARG A 42 -10.29 -24.77 22.56
CA ARG A 42 -10.01 -25.61 23.71
C ARG A 42 -8.49 -25.57 23.98
N PHE A 43 -8.08 -24.76 24.97
CA PHE A 43 -6.69 -24.41 25.24
C PHE A 43 -6.07 -23.72 24.01
N GLU A 44 -5.00 -24.29 23.44
CA GLU A 44 -4.28 -23.80 22.23
C GLU A 44 -4.89 -24.30 20.90
N HIS A 45 -5.98 -25.09 20.97
CA HIS A 45 -6.67 -25.63 19.81
C HIS A 45 -7.87 -24.75 19.44
N PHE A 46 -7.91 -24.27 18.21
CA PHE A 46 -8.97 -23.45 17.66
C PHE A 46 -9.68 -24.19 16.52
N THR A 47 -10.98 -24.09 16.48
CA THR A 47 -11.82 -24.66 15.43
C THR A 47 -12.68 -23.55 14.82
N PHE A 48 -12.61 -23.43 13.50
CA PHE A 48 -13.34 -22.45 12.71
C PHE A 48 -14.37 -23.19 11.85
N MET A 49 -15.64 -22.76 11.86
CA MET A 49 -16.73 -23.35 11.09
C MET A 49 -17.49 -22.27 10.32
N GLY A 50 -17.61 -22.42 9.01
CA GLY A 50 -18.29 -21.47 8.12
C GLY A 50 -17.69 -21.45 6.73
N GLU A 51 -18.23 -20.62 5.83
CA GLU A 51 -17.69 -20.48 4.48
C GLU A 51 -16.30 -19.83 4.48
N LEU A 52 -16.06 -18.90 5.39
CA LEU A 52 -14.78 -18.21 5.56
C LEU A 52 -13.91 -18.81 6.68
N ALA A 53 -14.02 -20.12 6.97
CA ALA A 53 -13.25 -20.78 8.01
C ALA A 53 -11.73 -20.64 7.81
N HIS A 54 -11.24 -20.76 6.57
CA HIS A 54 -9.83 -20.56 6.22
C HIS A 54 -9.39 -19.11 6.46
N ALA A 55 -10.23 -18.13 6.14
CA ALA A 55 -9.97 -16.71 6.44
C ALA A 55 -9.88 -16.51 7.97
N GLY A 56 -10.76 -17.15 8.75
CA GLY A 56 -10.71 -17.09 10.21
C GLY A 56 -9.39 -17.59 10.78
N ARG A 57 -8.88 -18.71 10.26
CA ARG A 57 -7.57 -19.24 10.65
C ARG A 57 -6.44 -18.25 10.32
N ARG A 58 -6.43 -17.66 9.14
CA ARG A 58 -5.42 -16.66 8.73
C ARG A 58 -5.45 -15.42 9.63
N ALA A 59 -6.65 -14.86 9.85
CA ALA A 59 -6.82 -13.71 10.73
C ALA A 59 -6.30 -13.98 12.15
N LEU A 60 -6.57 -15.17 12.70
CA LEU A 60 -6.11 -15.52 14.05
C LEU A 60 -4.58 -15.63 14.11
N LEU A 61 -3.92 -16.16 13.09
CA LEU A 61 -2.45 -16.19 13.00
C LEU A 61 -1.84 -14.77 12.98
N SER A 62 -2.39 -13.88 12.17
CA SER A 62 -1.95 -12.47 12.13
C SER A 62 -2.17 -11.76 13.47
N LEU A 63 -3.30 -12.00 14.13
CA LEU A 63 -3.59 -11.45 15.45
C LEU A 63 -2.67 -12.01 16.53
N ALA A 64 -2.22 -13.26 16.44
CA ALA A 64 -1.27 -13.85 17.37
C ALA A 64 0.08 -13.12 17.32
N GLU A 65 0.59 -12.80 16.13
CA GLU A 65 1.81 -11.97 15.96
C GLU A 65 1.65 -10.55 16.51
N ALA A 66 0.45 -9.98 16.39
CA ALA A 66 0.16 -8.66 16.96
C ALA A 66 0.06 -8.70 18.50
N ALA A 67 -0.52 -9.78 19.07
CA ALA A 67 -0.64 -9.99 20.51
C ALA A 67 0.70 -10.17 21.22
N GLU A 68 1.75 -10.62 20.53
CA GLU A 68 3.12 -10.62 21.07
C GLU A 68 3.61 -9.21 21.40
N LYS A 69 3.18 -8.21 20.62
CA LYS A 69 3.64 -6.82 20.73
C LYS A 69 2.80 -6.00 21.72
N GLY A 70 1.57 -6.42 22.03
CA GLY A 70 0.67 -5.70 22.93
C GLY A 70 -0.77 -6.20 22.90
N ASP A 71 -1.64 -5.46 23.60
CA ASP A 71 -3.07 -5.75 23.61
C ASP A 71 -3.71 -5.45 22.24
N LEU A 72 -4.71 -6.25 21.87
CA LEU A 72 -5.47 -6.07 20.64
C LEU A 72 -6.66 -5.16 20.88
N ASP A 73 -6.86 -4.19 19.98
CA ASP A 73 -8.07 -3.36 19.94
C ASP A 73 -9.06 -3.85 18.86
N ASP A 74 -10.28 -3.31 18.89
CA ASP A 74 -11.32 -3.66 17.92
C ASP A 74 -10.92 -3.34 16.47
N ASN A 75 -10.06 -2.33 16.28
CA ASN A 75 -9.54 -1.97 14.96
C ASN A 75 -8.58 -3.04 14.41
N ALA A 76 -7.71 -3.59 15.26
CA ALA A 76 -6.80 -4.66 14.88
C ALA A 76 -7.57 -5.91 14.45
N ILE A 77 -8.64 -6.27 15.20
CA ILE A 77 -9.49 -7.43 14.88
C ILE A 77 -10.24 -7.22 13.56
N SER A 78 -10.83 -6.05 13.39
CA SER A 78 -11.55 -5.70 12.16
C SER A 78 -10.64 -5.68 10.94
N LEU A 79 -9.42 -5.16 11.09
CA LEU A 79 -8.41 -5.12 10.04
C LEU A 79 -7.96 -6.53 9.64
N ALA A 80 -7.64 -7.39 10.61
CA ALA A 80 -7.25 -8.78 10.38
C ALA A 80 -8.37 -9.57 9.66
N ALA A 81 -9.64 -9.31 9.99
CA ALA A 81 -10.77 -9.93 9.30
C ALA A 81 -10.88 -9.49 7.84
N VAL A 82 -10.69 -8.18 7.55
CA VAL A 82 -10.72 -7.65 6.17
C VAL A 82 -9.55 -8.22 5.35
N GLU A 83 -8.35 -8.19 5.90
CA GLU A 83 -7.15 -8.74 5.24
C GLU A 83 -7.30 -10.22 4.90
N ALA A 84 -7.85 -11.01 5.83
CA ALA A 84 -8.03 -12.44 5.64
C ALA A 84 -9.08 -12.78 4.57
N LYS A 85 -10.08 -11.93 4.30
CA LYS A 85 -11.05 -12.10 3.22
C LYS A 85 -10.46 -11.91 1.82
N THR A 86 -9.39 -11.13 1.69
CA THR A 86 -8.79 -10.78 0.39
C THR A 86 -7.87 -11.87 -0.17
N VAL A 87 -7.59 -12.91 0.59
CA VAL A 87 -6.70 -14.01 0.18
C VAL A 87 -7.49 -15.10 -0.54
N ASP A 88 -7.27 -15.27 -1.84
CA ASP A 88 -7.91 -16.29 -2.68
C ASP A 88 -7.29 -17.68 -2.39
N GLU A 89 -8.11 -18.68 -2.04
CA GLU A 89 -7.67 -20.05 -1.69
C GLU A 89 -6.86 -20.75 -2.81
N LYS A 90 -7.07 -20.34 -4.06
CA LYS A 90 -6.35 -20.92 -5.21
C LYS A 90 -4.86 -20.51 -5.29
N HIS A 91 -4.43 -19.53 -4.51
CA HIS A 91 -3.03 -19.07 -4.48
C HIS A 91 -2.24 -19.64 -3.30
N GLU A 92 -2.87 -20.31 -2.33
CA GLU A 92 -2.19 -20.85 -1.14
C GLU A 92 -1.20 -22.00 -1.44
N GLU A 93 -1.41 -22.79 -2.48
CA GLU A 93 -0.58 -23.99 -2.71
C GLU A 93 0.82 -23.72 -3.30
N LYS A 94 1.13 -22.50 -3.75
CA LYS A 94 2.40 -22.21 -4.44
C LYS A 94 3.32 -21.16 -3.79
N HIS A 95 2.89 -20.43 -2.75
CA HIS A 95 3.68 -19.30 -2.22
C HIS A 95 3.77 -19.22 -0.69
N HIS A 96 3.72 -20.33 0.02
CA HIS A 96 3.70 -20.36 1.48
C HIS A 96 5.06 -20.07 2.16
N ASP A 97 6.13 -19.64 1.44
CA ASP A 97 7.46 -19.73 2.04
C ASP A 97 8.26 -18.43 2.15
N GLN A 98 7.82 -17.29 1.72
CA GLN A 98 8.63 -16.08 1.97
C GLN A 98 7.80 -14.80 2.04
N GLN A 99 7.52 -14.34 3.26
CA GLN A 99 7.04 -12.97 3.48
C GLN A 99 8.23 -12.00 3.35
N TYR A 100 8.02 -10.94 2.58
CA TYR A 100 9.01 -9.89 2.38
C TYR A 100 8.66 -8.68 3.24
N TYR A 101 9.67 -8.07 3.86
CA TYR A 101 9.50 -6.94 4.77
C TYR A 101 10.50 -5.84 4.47
N PHE A 102 10.06 -4.60 4.65
CA PHE A 102 10.93 -3.44 4.77
C PHE A 102 11.17 -3.12 6.24
N ARG A 103 12.39 -2.75 6.58
CA ARG A 103 12.74 -2.31 7.94
C ARG A 103 12.64 -0.81 8.03
N THR A 104 11.84 -0.32 8.97
CA THR A 104 11.67 1.10 9.27
C THR A 104 11.79 1.33 10.77
N LYS A 105 11.87 2.59 11.22
CA LYS A 105 11.86 2.89 12.67
C LYS A 105 10.55 2.46 13.35
N ARG A 106 9.45 2.40 12.61
CA ARG A 106 8.16 1.93 13.11
C ARG A 106 8.07 0.41 13.24
N GLY A 107 9.05 -0.31 12.73
CA GLY A 107 9.09 -1.76 12.71
C GLY A 107 9.17 -2.33 11.30
N SER A 108 8.84 -3.60 11.16
CA SER A 108 8.81 -4.29 9.87
C SER A 108 7.50 -4.00 9.16
N ILE A 109 7.58 -3.51 7.94
CA ILE A 109 6.43 -3.26 7.06
C ILE A 109 6.33 -4.40 6.06
N GLY A 110 5.28 -5.21 6.15
CA GLY A 110 4.99 -6.33 5.26
C GLY A 110 3.75 -6.11 4.40
N GLY A 111 3.56 -6.96 3.41
CA GLY A 111 2.33 -6.99 2.63
C GLY A 111 1.20 -7.65 3.44
N ARG A 112 0.03 -7.05 3.40
CA ARG A 112 -1.20 -7.53 4.05
C ARG A 112 -2.00 -8.46 3.15
N THR A 113 -1.80 -8.35 1.83
CA THR A 113 -2.37 -9.23 0.83
C THR A 113 -1.26 -9.94 0.05
N PRO A 114 -1.54 -11.07 -0.59
CA PRO A 114 -0.56 -11.76 -1.44
C PRO A 114 -0.02 -10.86 -2.56
N ARG A 115 -0.87 -9.99 -3.14
CA ARG A 115 -0.45 -9.04 -4.17
C ARG A 115 0.45 -7.95 -3.60
N GLN A 116 0.17 -7.45 -2.39
CA GLN A 116 1.08 -6.53 -1.70
C GLN A 116 2.43 -7.17 -1.43
N ASN A 117 2.47 -8.44 -0.99
CA ASN A 117 3.72 -9.17 -0.80
C ASN A 117 4.48 -9.36 -2.13
N GLY A 118 3.76 -9.67 -3.22
CA GLY A 118 4.31 -9.71 -4.58
C GLY A 118 4.91 -8.37 -5.02
N TYR A 119 4.24 -7.26 -4.66
CA TYR A 119 4.74 -5.92 -4.94
C TYR A 119 6.01 -5.59 -4.13
N ILE A 120 6.07 -5.92 -2.84
CA ILE A 120 7.28 -5.79 -2.02
C ILE A 120 8.43 -6.57 -2.64
N ARG A 121 8.20 -7.82 -3.05
CA ARG A 121 9.19 -8.62 -3.76
C ARG A 121 9.68 -7.94 -5.04
N ALA A 122 8.77 -7.35 -5.83
CA ALA A 122 9.15 -6.61 -7.03
C ALA A 122 10.03 -5.39 -6.72
N LEU A 123 9.67 -4.59 -5.70
CA LEU A 123 10.43 -3.42 -5.25
C LEU A 123 11.84 -3.78 -4.76
N LEU A 124 12.02 -4.96 -4.20
CA LEU A 124 13.34 -5.45 -3.76
C LEU A 124 14.22 -5.87 -4.95
N ASN A 125 13.64 -6.49 -5.98
CA ASN A 125 14.39 -7.21 -7.00
C ASN A 125 14.55 -6.44 -8.33
N HIS A 126 13.81 -5.34 -8.56
CA HIS A 126 13.86 -4.60 -9.82
C HIS A 126 14.28 -3.16 -9.59
N ASP A 127 14.92 -2.56 -10.58
CA ASP A 127 15.35 -1.16 -10.52
C ASP A 127 14.21 -0.21 -10.88
N VAL A 128 13.29 -0.63 -11.75
CA VAL A 128 12.12 0.18 -12.12
C VAL A 128 10.84 -0.64 -11.98
N VAL A 129 9.93 -0.19 -11.12
CA VAL A 129 8.67 -0.88 -10.83
C VAL A 129 7.48 0.05 -11.05
N PHE A 130 6.50 -0.43 -11.80
CA PHE A 130 5.20 0.22 -11.96
C PHE A 130 4.18 -0.45 -11.05
N GLY A 131 3.63 0.27 -10.07
CA GLY A 131 2.57 -0.17 -9.18
C GLY A 131 1.22 0.42 -9.62
N LEU A 132 0.38 -0.39 -10.24
CA LEU A 132 -0.88 0.03 -10.88
C LEU A 132 -2.08 -0.52 -10.13
N GLY A 133 -3.14 0.27 -9.98
CA GLY A 133 -4.40 -0.20 -9.41
C GLY A 133 -5.12 0.82 -8.56
N PRO A 134 -6.27 0.44 -7.95
CA PRO A 134 -7.16 1.33 -7.24
C PRO A 134 -6.51 2.05 -6.05
N ALA A 135 -7.08 3.20 -5.65
CA ALA A 135 -6.71 3.89 -4.43
C ALA A 135 -6.93 3.00 -3.19
N GLY A 136 -6.09 3.14 -2.17
CA GLY A 136 -6.20 2.36 -0.92
C GLY A 136 -5.55 0.97 -0.96
N THR A 137 -4.89 0.58 -2.04
CA THR A 137 -4.15 -0.70 -2.13
C THR A 137 -2.72 -0.65 -1.57
N GLY A 138 -2.30 0.50 -1.02
CA GLY A 138 -0.99 0.67 -0.38
C GLY A 138 0.19 0.94 -1.33
N LYS A 139 -0.04 1.14 -2.63
CA LYS A 139 1.02 1.36 -3.65
C LYS A 139 2.08 2.37 -3.23
N THR A 140 1.65 3.59 -2.94
CA THR A 140 2.52 4.71 -2.58
C THR A 140 3.18 4.48 -1.23
N TYR A 141 2.43 4.01 -0.24
CA TYR A 141 2.96 3.73 1.09
C TYR A 141 4.07 2.67 1.07
N LEU A 142 3.86 1.55 0.36
CA LEU A 142 4.86 0.49 0.23
C LEU A 142 6.07 0.94 -0.59
N ALA A 143 5.88 1.80 -1.60
CA ALA A 143 6.98 2.40 -2.36
C ALA A 143 7.85 3.31 -1.47
N VAL A 144 7.22 4.14 -0.62
CA VAL A 144 7.95 4.98 0.35
C VAL A 144 8.65 4.12 1.40
N ALA A 145 8.00 3.05 1.90
CA ALA A 145 8.63 2.11 2.84
C ALA A 145 9.87 1.43 2.23
N ALA A 146 9.82 1.05 0.95
CA ALA A 146 10.97 0.50 0.22
C ALA A 146 12.12 1.51 0.11
N ALA A 147 11.80 2.77 -0.18
CA ALA A 147 12.80 3.84 -0.25
C ALA A 147 13.47 4.09 1.11
N VAL A 148 12.68 4.09 2.19
CA VAL A 148 13.16 4.21 3.57
C VAL A 148 14.08 3.04 3.93
N ASP A 149 13.68 1.81 3.66
CA ASP A 149 14.49 0.61 3.90
C ASP A 149 15.82 0.64 3.12
N ALA A 150 15.78 1.05 1.84
CA ALA A 150 16.97 1.18 1.02
C ALA A 150 17.93 2.27 1.55
N MET A 151 17.40 3.38 2.07
CA MET A 151 18.20 4.43 2.71
C MET A 151 18.83 3.94 4.02
N GLU A 152 18.07 3.22 4.88
CA GLU A 152 18.60 2.63 6.12
C GLU A 152 19.74 1.62 5.85
N LYS A 153 19.66 0.91 4.74
CA LYS A 153 20.68 -0.05 4.28
C LYS A 153 21.82 0.58 3.51
N HIS A 154 21.84 1.92 3.37
CA HIS A 154 22.84 2.66 2.59
C HIS A 154 22.96 2.19 1.12
N GLN A 155 21.86 1.69 0.55
CA GLN A 155 21.80 1.28 -0.86
C GLN A 155 21.57 2.46 -1.80
N ILE A 156 21.08 3.57 -1.26
CA ILE A 156 20.83 4.83 -1.96
C ILE A 156 21.33 6.00 -1.12
N GLU A 157 21.59 7.12 -1.78
CA GLU A 157 22.07 8.35 -1.15
C GLU A 157 20.92 9.27 -0.75
N ARG A 158 19.81 9.28 -1.53
CA ARG A 158 18.68 10.18 -1.32
C ARG A 158 17.36 9.60 -1.82
N ILE A 159 16.26 10.11 -1.27
CA ILE A 159 14.89 9.82 -1.70
C ILE A 159 14.34 11.04 -2.43
N VAL A 160 13.75 10.84 -3.61
CA VAL A 160 13.10 11.89 -4.40
C VAL A 160 11.66 11.49 -4.66
N LEU A 161 10.72 12.20 -4.05
CA LEU A 161 9.28 11.99 -4.21
C LEU A 161 8.73 13.03 -5.17
N VAL A 162 8.06 12.55 -6.20
CA VAL A 162 7.61 13.37 -7.31
C VAL A 162 6.13 13.15 -7.54
N ARG A 163 5.41 14.23 -7.81
CA ARG A 163 3.99 14.17 -8.18
C ARG A 163 3.71 15.13 -9.33
N PRO A 164 2.88 14.77 -10.32
CA PRO A 164 2.40 15.71 -11.31
C PRO A 164 1.59 16.83 -10.62
N ALA A 165 1.85 18.07 -10.97
CA ALA A 165 0.96 19.15 -10.59
C ALA A 165 -0.23 19.11 -11.55
N VAL A 166 -1.37 18.57 -11.11
CA VAL A 166 -2.63 18.55 -11.88
C VAL A 166 -3.52 19.64 -11.32
N GLU A 167 -4.01 20.49 -12.18
CA GLU A 167 -5.11 21.38 -11.85
C GLU A 167 -6.41 20.57 -11.89
N ALA A 168 -6.75 19.86 -10.81
CA ALA A 168 -8.04 19.19 -10.66
C ALA A 168 -9.16 20.24 -10.50
N GLY A 169 -9.63 20.80 -11.61
CA GLY A 169 -10.76 21.75 -11.64
C GLY A 169 -10.50 23.15 -11.06
N GLU A 170 -9.52 23.29 -10.18
CA GLU A 170 -9.07 24.57 -9.62
C GLU A 170 -7.75 24.98 -10.30
N LYS A 171 -7.80 26.05 -11.09
CA LYS A 171 -6.59 26.61 -11.71
C LYS A 171 -5.64 27.05 -10.60
N LEU A 172 -4.41 26.55 -10.59
CA LEU A 172 -3.31 26.96 -9.69
C LEU A 172 -3.16 28.50 -9.58
N GLY A 173 -3.71 29.24 -10.54
CA GLY A 173 -3.77 30.69 -10.55
C GLY A 173 -4.62 31.34 -9.45
N PHE A 174 -5.55 30.62 -8.81
CA PHE A 174 -6.44 31.16 -7.78
C PHE A 174 -5.92 31.01 -6.34
N LEU A 175 -4.90 30.21 -6.10
CA LEU A 175 -4.29 30.09 -4.77
C LEU A 175 -3.31 31.24 -4.53
N PRO A 176 -3.37 31.95 -3.38
CA PRO A 176 -2.38 32.94 -3.01
C PRO A 176 -1.04 32.28 -2.67
N GLY A 177 0.06 32.93 -3.04
CA GLY A 177 1.41 32.45 -2.75
C GLY A 177 2.27 32.15 -3.99
N ASP A 178 3.53 31.79 -3.76
CA ASP A 178 4.43 31.35 -4.81
C ASP A 178 4.10 29.92 -5.30
N LEU A 179 4.75 29.49 -6.37
CA LEU A 179 4.46 28.20 -6.99
C LEU A 179 4.67 27.02 -6.00
N ALA A 180 5.64 27.12 -5.11
CA ALA A 180 5.95 26.10 -4.13
C ALA A 180 4.81 25.97 -3.08
N GLN A 181 4.31 27.10 -2.59
CA GLN A 181 3.19 27.14 -1.64
C GLN A 181 1.87 26.59 -2.25
N LYS A 182 1.68 26.80 -3.56
CA LYS A 182 0.50 26.29 -4.28
C LYS A 182 0.51 24.78 -4.52
N VAL A 183 1.69 24.19 -4.61
CA VAL A 183 1.87 22.75 -4.86
C VAL A 183 1.92 21.93 -3.57
N ASP A 184 2.27 22.56 -2.44
CA ASP A 184 2.43 21.89 -1.13
C ASP A 184 1.21 21.02 -0.71
N PRO A 185 -0.06 21.43 -0.87
CA PRO A 185 -1.21 20.59 -0.51
C PRO A 185 -1.26 19.26 -1.25
N TYR A 186 -0.82 19.23 -2.50
CA TYR A 186 -0.82 18.00 -3.32
C TYR A 186 0.30 17.03 -2.92
N LEU A 187 1.30 17.51 -2.21
CA LEU A 187 2.44 16.72 -1.76
C LEU A 187 2.26 16.16 -0.34
N ARG A 188 1.24 16.62 0.41
CA ARG A 188 0.97 16.18 1.80
C ARG A 188 0.90 14.67 1.99
N PRO A 189 0.23 13.88 1.13
CA PRO A 189 0.19 12.43 1.31
C PRO A 189 1.58 11.76 1.32
N LEU A 190 2.55 12.35 0.61
CA LEU A 190 3.93 11.86 0.60
C LEU A 190 4.66 12.22 1.89
N TYR A 191 4.44 13.41 2.44
CA TYR A 191 4.94 13.80 3.76
C TYR A 191 4.36 12.89 4.85
N ASP A 192 3.04 12.64 4.81
CA ASP A 192 2.35 11.81 5.80
C ASP A 192 2.94 10.39 5.83
N ALA A 193 3.18 9.79 4.67
CA ALA A 193 3.83 8.48 4.58
C ALA A 193 5.25 8.48 5.16
N LEU A 194 6.06 9.52 4.89
CA LEU A 194 7.40 9.66 5.46
C LEU A 194 7.36 9.84 6.96
N TYR A 195 6.48 10.72 7.48
CA TYR A 195 6.33 10.96 8.92
C TYR A 195 5.89 9.70 9.65
N ASP A 196 4.99 8.94 9.05
CA ASP A 196 4.54 7.67 9.59
C ASP A 196 5.69 6.66 9.70
N LEU A 197 6.52 6.52 8.67
CA LEU A 197 7.59 5.52 8.58
C LEU A 197 8.88 5.90 9.33
N MET A 198 9.22 7.18 9.41
CA MET A 198 10.51 7.66 9.92
C MET A 198 10.40 8.55 11.16
N GLY A 199 9.22 9.12 11.42
CA GLY A 199 8.97 10.14 12.43
C GLY A 199 9.34 11.55 11.97
N PHE A 200 8.63 12.55 12.51
CA PHE A 200 8.70 13.95 12.09
C PHE A 200 10.12 14.54 12.15
N ASP A 201 10.79 14.43 13.30
CA ASP A 201 12.12 15.05 13.54
C ASP A 201 13.18 14.55 12.55
N ARG A 202 13.10 13.27 12.18
CA ARG A 202 14.08 12.68 11.28
C ARG A 202 13.83 13.13 9.84
N VAL A 203 12.57 13.11 9.40
CA VAL A 203 12.20 13.58 8.06
C VAL A 203 12.61 15.04 7.89
N THR A 204 12.32 15.91 8.86
CA THR A 204 12.71 17.32 8.82
C THR A 204 14.22 17.49 8.64
N LYS A 205 15.02 16.78 9.43
CA LYS A 205 16.50 16.82 9.29
C LYS A 205 17.01 16.33 7.94
N LEU A 206 16.35 15.33 7.34
CA LEU A 206 16.75 14.79 6.04
C LEU A 206 16.34 15.72 4.88
N LEU A 207 15.19 16.40 5.01
CA LEU A 207 14.76 17.46 4.09
C LEU A 207 15.75 18.64 4.10
N GLU A 208 16.13 19.14 5.28
CA GLU A 208 17.11 20.20 5.46
C GLU A 208 18.48 19.87 4.84
N LYS A 209 18.88 18.58 4.89
CA LYS A 209 20.13 18.10 4.30
C LYS A 209 20.03 17.80 2.80
N GLY A 210 18.84 17.90 2.21
CA GLY A 210 18.60 17.55 0.81
C GLY A 210 18.70 16.03 0.53
N LEU A 211 18.65 15.18 1.59
CA LEU A 211 18.64 13.72 1.46
C LEU A 211 17.24 13.16 1.20
N ILE A 212 16.21 13.93 1.52
CA ILE A 212 14.83 13.74 1.04
C ILE A 212 14.46 15.00 0.27
N GLU A 213 13.87 14.82 -0.88
CA GLU A 213 13.33 15.89 -1.73
C GLU A 213 11.90 15.53 -2.12
N ILE A 214 10.98 16.46 -2.00
CA ILE A 214 9.60 16.32 -2.48
C ILE A 214 9.35 17.46 -3.45
N ALA A 215 9.04 17.13 -4.70
CA ALA A 215 8.99 18.15 -5.76
C ALA A 215 7.93 17.84 -6.85
N PRO A 216 7.38 18.85 -7.48
CA PRO A 216 6.57 18.68 -8.69
C PRO A 216 7.39 18.04 -9.82
N LEU A 217 6.71 17.26 -10.66
CA LEU A 217 7.34 16.59 -11.80
C LEU A 217 8.13 17.53 -12.73
N ALA A 218 7.64 18.75 -12.91
CA ALA A 218 8.31 19.74 -13.76
C ALA A 218 9.76 20.05 -13.33
N TYR A 219 10.08 19.90 -12.05
CA TYR A 219 11.41 20.17 -11.49
C TYR A 219 12.42 19.04 -11.75
N MET A 220 11.97 17.95 -12.35
CA MET A 220 12.84 16.85 -12.77
C MET A 220 13.52 17.09 -14.11
N ARG A 221 13.06 18.09 -14.88
CA ARG A 221 13.60 18.37 -16.21
C ARG A 221 15.08 18.77 -16.16
N GLY A 222 15.89 18.14 -17.01
CA GLY A 222 17.33 18.45 -17.13
C GLY A 222 18.20 17.83 -16.02
N ARG A 223 17.64 17.04 -15.13
CA ARG A 223 18.37 16.38 -14.03
C ARG A 223 18.78 14.97 -14.42
N THR A 224 19.78 14.44 -13.70
CA THR A 224 20.14 13.02 -13.67
C THR A 224 20.14 12.59 -12.20
N LEU A 225 19.37 11.58 -11.86
CA LEU A 225 19.10 11.17 -10.48
C LEU A 225 19.93 9.93 -10.14
N ASN A 226 21.25 10.10 -10.01
CA ASN A 226 22.15 9.02 -9.61
C ASN A 226 21.98 8.70 -8.13
N GLY A 227 22.13 7.41 -7.75
CA GLY A 227 22.09 6.95 -6.37
C GLY A 227 20.80 7.28 -5.61
N ALA A 228 19.73 7.54 -6.32
CA ALA A 228 18.46 8.00 -5.74
C ALA A 228 17.39 6.92 -5.80
N TYR A 229 16.53 6.88 -4.77
CA TYR A 229 15.25 6.18 -4.85
C TYR A 229 14.18 7.20 -5.26
N VAL A 230 13.65 7.07 -6.46
CA VAL A 230 12.75 8.04 -7.05
C VAL A 230 11.34 7.46 -7.13
N ILE A 231 10.35 8.18 -6.59
CA ILE A 231 8.95 7.75 -6.64
C ILE A 231 8.15 8.80 -7.40
N LEU A 232 7.48 8.39 -8.48
CA LEU A 232 6.50 9.19 -9.18
C LEU A 232 5.10 8.70 -8.79
N ASP A 233 4.42 9.46 -7.95
CA ASP A 233 3.07 9.18 -7.50
C ASP A 233 2.01 9.87 -8.37
N GLU A 234 0.79 9.32 -8.44
CA GLU A 234 -0.33 9.78 -9.28
C GLU A 234 0.07 9.90 -10.78
N ALA A 235 0.87 8.94 -11.23
CA ALA A 235 1.48 8.98 -12.56
C ALA A 235 0.48 8.89 -13.72
N GLN A 236 -0.77 8.47 -13.47
CA GLN A 236 -1.85 8.51 -14.47
C GLN A 236 -2.13 9.93 -14.95
N ASN A 237 -1.77 10.93 -14.15
CA ASN A 237 -1.96 12.35 -14.44
C ASN A 237 -0.75 13.00 -15.14
N THR A 238 0.16 12.19 -15.69
CA THR A 238 1.23 12.66 -16.58
C THR A 238 0.80 12.58 -18.05
N THR A 239 1.36 13.42 -18.91
CA THR A 239 1.33 13.21 -20.36
C THR A 239 2.41 12.19 -20.79
N PRO A 240 2.33 11.59 -22.00
CA PRO A 240 3.39 10.72 -22.52
C PRO A 240 4.78 11.38 -22.54
N GLU A 241 4.86 12.66 -22.87
CA GLU A 241 6.11 13.43 -22.87
C GLU A 241 6.68 13.60 -21.47
N GLN A 242 5.81 13.87 -20.47
CA GLN A 242 6.20 14.00 -19.07
C GLN A 242 6.68 12.68 -18.50
N MET A 243 5.98 11.57 -18.79
CA MET A 243 6.39 10.23 -18.38
C MET A 243 7.75 9.87 -18.99
N LYS A 244 7.94 10.08 -20.29
CA LYS A 244 9.21 9.84 -20.97
C LYS A 244 10.32 10.72 -20.37
N MET A 245 10.03 12.01 -20.16
CA MET A 245 10.96 12.93 -19.51
C MET A 245 11.40 12.41 -18.14
N PHE A 246 10.48 11.96 -17.30
CA PHE A 246 10.77 11.42 -15.97
C PHE A 246 11.64 10.15 -16.05
N LEU A 247 11.21 9.15 -16.81
CA LEU A 247 11.93 7.87 -16.91
C LEU A 247 13.37 8.03 -17.41
N THR A 248 13.60 9.04 -18.24
CA THR A 248 14.96 9.36 -18.73
C THR A 248 15.82 10.17 -17.72
N ARG A 249 15.30 10.43 -16.51
CA ARG A 249 16.10 11.03 -15.40
C ARG A 249 16.76 9.99 -14.52
N ILE A 250 16.35 8.73 -14.60
CA ILE A 250 16.90 7.63 -13.82
C ILE A 250 18.37 7.48 -14.18
N GLY A 251 19.24 7.62 -13.17
CA GLY A 251 20.69 7.57 -13.34
C GLY A 251 21.29 6.26 -12.81
N PHE A 252 22.61 6.19 -12.76
CA PHE A 252 23.32 5.01 -12.26
C PHE A 252 23.06 4.79 -10.76
N GLY A 253 22.82 3.52 -10.37
CA GLY A 253 22.54 3.16 -8.99
C GLY A 253 21.22 3.70 -8.44
N ALA A 254 20.33 4.20 -9.31
CA ALA A 254 19.01 4.65 -8.91
C ALA A 254 17.97 3.54 -9.03
N LYS A 255 16.94 3.62 -8.15
CA LYS A 255 15.70 2.85 -8.27
C LYS A 255 14.54 3.80 -8.52
N ALA A 256 13.57 3.38 -9.33
CA ALA A 256 12.38 4.19 -9.61
C ALA A 256 11.11 3.38 -9.41
N VAL A 257 10.12 4.01 -8.78
CA VAL A 257 8.79 3.44 -8.61
C VAL A 257 7.76 4.41 -9.16
N ILE A 258 6.91 3.91 -10.02
CA ILE A 258 5.85 4.68 -10.66
C ILE A 258 4.51 4.14 -10.15
N THR A 259 3.78 4.92 -9.37
CA THR A 259 2.48 4.53 -8.82
C THR A 259 1.35 5.29 -9.48
N GLY A 260 0.22 4.63 -9.68
CA GLY A 260 -0.95 5.30 -10.23
C GLY A 260 -2.16 4.40 -10.43
N ASP A 261 -3.29 5.05 -10.69
CA ASP A 261 -4.58 4.42 -10.98
C ASP A 261 -5.07 4.82 -12.36
N ILE A 262 -5.05 3.88 -13.30
CA ILE A 262 -5.47 4.15 -14.69
C ILE A 262 -6.97 4.40 -14.85
N SER A 263 -7.78 4.19 -13.80
CA SER A 263 -9.21 4.51 -13.79
C SER A 263 -9.48 5.96 -13.34
N GLN A 264 -8.55 6.58 -12.59
CA GLN A 264 -8.69 7.92 -12.01
C GLN A 264 -7.80 8.94 -12.73
N ILE A 265 -8.10 9.23 -14.00
CA ILE A 265 -7.33 10.17 -14.81
C ILE A 265 -8.01 11.53 -14.79
N ASP A 266 -7.34 12.54 -14.22
CA ASP A 266 -7.82 13.91 -14.12
C ASP A 266 -7.36 14.80 -15.29
N LEU A 267 -6.69 14.22 -16.29
CA LEU A 267 -6.26 14.95 -17.48
C LEU A 267 -7.47 15.33 -18.37
N PRO A 268 -7.40 16.43 -19.12
CA PRO A 268 -8.39 16.74 -20.16
C PRO A 268 -8.60 15.56 -21.11
N ARG A 269 -9.85 15.34 -21.53
CA ARG A 269 -10.27 14.15 -22.32
C ARG A 269 -9.48 13.94 -23.62
N ASN A 270 -8.89 14.99 -24.18
CA ASN A 270 -8.07 14.96 -25.40
C ASN A 270 -6.59 14.64 -25.15
N ILE A 271 -6.17 14.49 -23.87
CA ILE A 271 -4.78 14.20 -23.50
C ILE A 271 -4.67 12.75 -23.06
N LYS A 272 -3.80 11.98 -23.72
CA LYS A 272 -3.51 10.60 -23.34
C LYS A 272 -2.71 10.55 -22.03
N SER A 273 -3.08 9.67 -21.13
CA SER A 273 -2.30 9.42 -19.91
C SER A 273 -0.94 8.80 -20.25
N GLY A 274 0.12 9.39 -19.72
CA GLY A 274 1.48 8.88 -19.85
C GLY A 274 1.68 7.52 -19.18
N LEU A 275 0.93 7.23 -18.11
CA LEU A 275 0.96 5.91 -17.47
C LEU A 275 0.35 4.82 -18.36
N LYS A 276 -0.78 5.11 -19.03
CA LYS A 276 -1.36 4.20 -20.02
C LYS A 276 -0.41 3.96 -21.20
N ASP A 277 0.17 5.04 -21.71
CA ASP A 277 1.13 4.98 -22.82
C ASP A 277 2.40 4.18 -22.46
N ALA A 278 2.93 4.39 -21.25
CA ALA A 278 4.09 3.66 -20.75
C ALA A 278 3.76 2.15 -20.59
N LYS A 279 2.61 1.80 -20.02
CA LYS A 279 2.18 0.40 -19.89
C LYS A 279 2.10 -0.32 -21.24
N GLU A 280 1.61 0.36 -22.29
CA GLU A 280 1.53 -0.20 -23.64
C GLU A 280 2.90 -0.39 -24.29
N LYS A 281 3.80 0.61 -24.15
CA LYS A 281 5.07 0.66 -24.90
C LYS A 281 6.24 -0.05 -24.19
N LEU A 282 6.19 -0.10 -22.84
CA LEU A 282 7.34 -0.55 -22.05
C LEU A 282 7.12 -1.93 -21.43
N ARG A 283 6.00 -2.55 -21.68
CA ARG A 283 5.61 -3.84 -21.09
C ARG A 283 6.66 -4.94 -21.27
N ASP A 284 7.31 -4.97 -22.43
CA ASP A 284 8.25 -6.01 -22.83
C ASP A 284 9.71 -5.54 -22.71
N VAL A 285 9.98 -4.40 -22.06
CA VAL A 285 11.34 -3.89 -21.82
C VAL A 285 11.94 -4.62 -20.63
N GLU A 286 13.06 -5.30 -20.84
CA GLU A 286 13.80 -5.99 -19.79
C GLU A 286 14.26 -5.02 -18.71
N GLY A 287 14.19 -5.44 -17.44
CA GLY A 287 14.53 -4.60 -16.27
C GLY A 287 13.38 -3.76 -15.73
N LEU A 288 12.25 -3.67 -16.45
CA LEU A 288 11.03 -3.03 -15.94
C LEU A 288 10.05 -4.08 -15.41
N TYR A 289 9.37 -3.76 -14.33
CA TYR A 289 8.34 -4.63 -13.75
C TYR A 289 7.02 -3.91 -13.58
N PHE A 290 5.92 -4.51 -14.07
CA PHE A 290 4.58 -3.99 -13.92
C PHE A 290 3.79 -4.86 -12.95
N HIS A 291 3.47 -4.30 -11.78
CA HIS A 291 2.63 -4.92 -10.77
C HIS A 291 1.23 -4.32 -10.82
N THR A 292 0.20 -5.17 -10.79
CA THR A 292 -1.19 -4.72 -10.84
C THR A 292 -1.94 -5.18 -9.60
N PHE A 293 -2.52 -4.22 -8.88
CA PHE A 293 -3.47 -4.42 -7.79
C PHE A 293 -4.89 -4.43 -8.31
N THR A 294 -5.78 -5.04 -7.56
CA THR A 294 -7.22 -5.07 -7.84
C THR A 294 -7.99 -4.45 -6.67
N SER A 295 -9.31 -4.34 -6.79
CA SER A 295 -10.19 -3.90 -5.70
C SER A 295 -10.12 -4.79 -4.46
N GLU A 296 -9.76 -6.06 -4.63
CA GLU A 296 -9.57 -7.01 -3.51
C GLU A 296 -8.38 -6.65 -2.59
N ASP A 297 -7.41 -5.88 -3.11
CA ASP A 297 -6.24 -5.44 -2.34
C ASP A 297 -6.49 -4.13 -1.56
N VAL A 298 -7.69 -3.58 -1.65
CA VAL A 298 -8.05 -2.36 -0.93
C VAL A 298 -8.22 -2.66 0.55
N VAL A 299 -7.33 -2.12 1.35
CA VAL A 299 -7.39 -2.20 2.82
C VAL A 299 -7.91 -0.88 3.36
N ARG A 300 -9.18 -0.85 3.73
CA ARG A 300 -9.87 0.34 4.26
C ARG A 300 -10.56 0.01 5.59
N HIS A 301 -10.78 1.06 6.37
CA HIS A 301 -11.64 0.96 7.54
C HIS A 301 -13.03 0.46 7.10
N PRO A 302 -13.68 -0.52 7.81
CA PRO A 302 -14.95 -1.12 7.39
C PRO A 302 -16.06 -0.09 7.13
N LEU A 303 -16.11 1.00 7.89
CA LEU A 303 -17.06 2.09 7.68
C LEU A 303 -16.80 2.81 6.35
N VAL A 304 -15.53 3.04 5.99
CA VAL A 304 -15.17 3.71 4.72
C VAL A 304 -15.56 2.84 3.54
N GLN A 305 -15.40 1.52 3.65
CA GLN A 305 -15.86 0.58 2.62
C GLN A 305 -17.38 0.69 2.41
N LYS A 306 -18.16 0.66 3.48
CA LYS A 306 -19.63 0.83 3.41
C LYS A 306 -20.07 2.17 2.82
N ILE A 307 -19.33 3.24 3.10
CA ILE A 307 -19.58 4.57 2.52
C ILE A 307 -19.36 4.52 1.01
N VAL A 308 -18.25 3.94 0.55
CA VAL A 308 -17.94 3.83 -0.91
C VAL A 308 -19.01 3.00 -1.61
N GLU A 309 -19.34 1.83 -1.09
CA GLU A 309 -20.38 0.96 -1.64
C GLU A 309 -21.74 1.68 -1.76
N ALA A 310 -22.11 2.50 -0.76
CA ALA A 310 -23.34 3.27 -0.80
C ALA A 310 -23.34 4.36 -1.90
N TYR A 311 -22.21 5.01 -2.14
CA TYR A 311 -22.09 5.99 -3.22
C TYR A 311 -22.09 5.32 -4.60
N GLU A 312 -21.38 4.21 -4.77
CA GLU A 312 -21.34 3.45 -6.03
C GLU A 312 -22.76 2.92 -6.40
N ALA A 313 -23.49 2.37 -5.45
CA ALA A 313 -24.88 1.94 -5.66
C ALA A 313 -25.81 3.09 -6.09
N ALA A 314 -25.64 4.28 -5.50
CA ALA A 314 -26.43 5.46 -5.85
C ALA A 314 -26.10 6.00 -7.27
N GLU A 315 -24.87 5.86 -7.73
CA GLU A 315 -24.46 6.25 -9.08
C GLU A 315 -24.99 5.29 -10.16
N GLU A 316 -25.06 3.98 -9.86
CA GLU A 316 -25.65 2.97 -10.75
C GLU A 316 -27.17 3.20 -10.89
N ASP A 317 -27.87 3.48 -9.81
CA ASP A 317 -29.32 3.78 -9.83
C ASP A 317 -29.62 5.09 -10.58
N GLY A 318 -28.74 6.10 -10.51
CA GLY A 318 -28.88 7.37 -11.21
C GLY A 318 -28.62 7.32 -12.73
N GLN A 319 -27.96 6.27 -13.24
CA GLN A 319 -27.73 6.07 -14.67
C GLN A 319 -28.88 5.32 -15.36
N HIS A 320 -29.86 4.80 -14.62
CA HIS A 320 -31.01 4.05 -15.12
C HIS A 320 -32.33 4.84 -14.99
N GLY A 321 -32.30 6.08 -14.59
CA GLY A 321 -33.42 7.05 -14.58
C GLY A 321 -33.15 8.17 -15.59
#